data_23744e4a258a07319cd12bbbafd2fe69
#
_entry.id   23744e4a258a07319cd12bbbafd2fe69
#
_cell.length_a   1.000
_cell.length_b   1.000
_cell.length_c   1.000
_cell.angle_alpha   90.00
_cell.angle_beta   90.00
_cell.angle_gamma   90.00
#
_symmetry.space_group_name_H-M   'P 1'
#
loop_
_entity.id
_entity.type
_entity.pdbx_description
1 polymer ?
#
loop_
_entity_poly.entity_id
_entity_poly.type
_entity_poly.pdbx_seq_one_letter_code
_entity_poly.pdbx_strand_id
1 'polypeptide(L)'
;WDTLLSFLTGDRWSISFRKTEAIYSKHENINRKRIDVSGCDCVSLFSGGLDSYCGAIKLLEAGRSPLLIGHNEYPKLRYIQEKFCRDFSECYPNQHPVFIGFTAGARAPTAVSGEILNHSENTSRGRSLLFLCAAISVAGIMGTNIPVYIPENGFIGINVSLTNCRKGSCSTRTTHPYFITGFAEIIREVGISNTICNFFAYNTKREIVQMVSHTDAFMRGYKETISCSHPCVARYSKRGSREFPVN
;
A
#
# COMPACT_ATOMS: atom_id res chain seq x y z
N TRP A 1 -11.57 6.34 15.95
CA TRP A 1 -11.40 6.56 14.49
C TRP A 1 -11.38 8.04 14.13
N ASP A 2 -12.31 8.85 14.63
CA ASP A 2 -12.47 10.26 14.23
C ASP A 2 -11.16 11.05 14.32
N THR A 3 -10.50 10.98 15.47
CA THR A 3 -9.23 11.66 15.72
C THR A 3 -8.12 11.14 14.79
N LEU A 4 -8.04 9.82 14.62
CA LEU A 4 -7.01 9.19 13.81
C LEU A 4 -7.15 9.52 12.33
N LEU A 5 -8.37 9.47 11.80
CA LEU A 5 -8.63 9.82 10.40
C LEU A 5 -8.49 11.32 10.15
N SER A 6 -8.89 12.15 11.13
CA SER A 6 -8.66 13.61 11.03
C SER A 6 -7.17 13.93 11.00
N PHE A 7 -6.35 13.24 11.80
CA PHE A 7 -4.89 13.35 11.71
C PHE A 7 -4.37 12.91 10.34
N LEU A 8 -4.84 11.76 9.82
CA LEU A 8 -4.37 11.19 8.57
C LEU A 8 -4.69 12.08 7.37
N THR A 9 -5.91 12.60 7.28
CA THR A 9 -6.43 13.29 6.08
C THR A 9 -6.40 14.81 6.18
N GLY A 10 -6.33 15.36 7.40
CA GLY A 10 -6.50 16.78 7.65
C GLY A 10 -7.96 17.24 7.62
N ASP A 11 -8.91 16.34 7.41
CA ASP A 11 -10.35 16.62 7.39
C ASP A 11 -10.96 16.40 8.78
N ARG A 12 -12.15 16.94 9.01
CA ARG A 12 -12.93 16.67 10.21
C ARG A 12 -13.80 15.42 9.97
N TRP A 13 -13.53 14.36 10.72
CA TRP A 13 -14.27 13.10 10.65
C TRP A 13 -15.24 12.97 11.82
N SER A 14 -16.40 12.40 11.53
CA SER A 14 -17.38 11.94 12.52
C SER A 14 -17.94 10.62 12.01
N ILE A 15 -17.61 9.52 12.69
CA ILE A 15 -17.93 8.15 12.27
C ILE A 15 -18.96 7.56 13.22
N SER A 16 -19.99 6.97 12.66
CA SER A 16 -20.98 6.19 13.38
C SER A 16 -21.11 4.79 12.75
N PHE A 17 -21.31 3.79 13.58
CA PHE A 17 -21.52 2.43 13.14
C PHE A 17 -23.01 2.08 13.16
N ARG A 18 -23.46 1.37 12.15
CA ARG A 18 -24.82 0.85 12.08
C ARG A 18 -24.80 -0.64 11.77
N LYS A 19 -25.86 -1.34 12.17
CA LYS A 19 -26.03 -2.73 11.79
C LYS A 19 -26.14 -2.86 10.28
N THR A 20 -25.41 -3.82 9.70
CA THR A 20 -25.48 -4.10 8.26
C THR A 20 -26.82 -4.71 7.90
N GLU A 21 -27.46 -4.20 6.85
CA GLU A 21 -28.66 -4.80 6.28
C GLU A 21 -28.31 -6.10 5.53
N ALA A 22 -29.22 -7.09 5.57
CA ALA A 22 -28.99 -8.40 4.96
C ALA A 22 -28.65 -8.35 3.45
N ILE A 23 -29.16 -7.33 2.74
CA ILE A 23 -28.88 -7.14 1.32
C ILE A 23 -27.40 -6.94 1.01
N TYR A 24 -26.63 -6.34 1.94
CA TYR A 24 -25.18 -6.14 1.76
C TYR A 24 -24.34 -7.35 2.19
N SER A 25 -24.97 -8.34 2.85
CA SER A 25 -24.31 -9.58 3.27
C SER A 25 -24.49 -10.73 2.28
N LYS A 26 -25.33 -10.58 1.25
CA LYS A 26 -25.53 -11.59 0.21
C LYS A 26 -24.34 -11.62 -0.74
N HIS A 27 -23.44 -12.54 -0.51
CA HIS A 27 -22.37 -12.88 -1.45
C HIS A 27 -22.89 -13.90 -2.46
N GLU A 28 -23.60 -13.44 -3.50
CA GLU A 28 -23.99 -14.29 -4.61
C GLU A 28 -22.75 -14.64 -5.44
N ASN A 29 -22.50 -15.95 -5.56
CA ASN A 29 -21.66 -16.64 -6.56
C ASN A 29 -20.51 -15.85 -7.21
N ILE A 30 -19.61 -15.31 -6.40
CA ILE A 30 -18.34 -14.84 -6.93
C ILE A 30 -17.48 -16.10 -7.14
N ASN A 31 -17.02 -16.33 -8.37
CA ASN A 31 -15.99 -17.33 -8.67
C ASN A 31 -14.72 -16.96 -7.88
N ARG A 32 -14.64 -17.45 -6.64
CA ARG A 32 -13.55 -17.15 -5.71
C ARG A 32 -12.34 -17.96 -6.15
N LYS A 33 -11.40 -17.28 -6.79
CA LYS A 33 -10.08 -17.88 -7.01
C LYS A 33 -9.44 -18.07 -5.63
N ARG A 34 -9.21 -19.32 -5.24
CA ARG A 34 -8.44 -19.62 -4.03
C ARG A 34 -6.97 -19.33 -4.33
N ILE A 35 -6.33 -18.58 -3.43
CA ILE A 35 -4.90 -18.31 -3.49
C ILE A 35 -4.29 -19.09 -2.33
N ASP A 36 -3.34 -19.95 -2.62
CA ASP A 36 -2.60 -20.66 -1.59
C ASP A 36 -1.58 -19.71 -0.96
N VAL A 37 -1.71 -19.50 0.33
CA VAL A 37 -0.84 -18.65 1.14
C VAL A 37 -0.20 -19.45 2.30
N SER A 38 -0.35 -20.76 2.31
CA SER A 38 0.12 -21.63 3.40
C SER A 38 1.63 -21.56 3.61
N GLY A 39 2.38 -21.25 2.56
CA GLY A 39 3.84 -21.06 2.63
C GLY A 39 4.27 -19.65 3.06
N CYS A 40 3.35 -18.69 3.21
CA CYS A 40 3.70 -17.33 3.58
C CYS A 40 3.73 -17.17 5.11
N ASP A 41 4.75 -16.45 5.60
CA ASP A 41 5.01 -16.24 7.03
C ASP A 41 4.92 -14.77 7.45
N CYS A 42 4.68 -13.88 6.51
CA CYS A 42 4.47 -12.44 6.75
C CYS A 42 3.67 -11.81 5.61
N VAL A 43 3.11 -10.64 5.88
CA VAL A 43 2.44 -9.81 4.87
C VAL A 43 3.26 -8.53 4.69
N SER A 44 3.42 -8.06 3.45
CA SER A 44 4.10 -6.80 3.16
C SER A 44 3.31 -5.96 2.18
N LEU A 45 3.19 -4.66 2.45
CA LEU A 45 2.68 -3.72 1.47
C LEU A 45 3.61 -3.64 0.26
N PHE A 46 3.04 -3.73 -0.93
CA PHE A 46 3.81 -3.78 -2.18
C PHE A 46 3.19 -2.88 -3.24
N SER A 47 3.60 -1.62 -3.24
CA SER A 47 3.10 -0.63 -4.19
C SER A 47 3.69 -0.78 -5.60
N GLY A 48 4.81 -1.48 -5.77
CA GLY A 48 5.61 -1.52 -6.99
C GLY A 48 6.59 -0.35 -7.11
N GLY A 49 6.69 0.49 -6.08
CA GLY A 49 7.71 1.55 -5.95
C GLY A 49 9.01 1.01 -5.39
N LEU A 50 10.07 1.80 -5.50
CA LEU A 50 11.44 1.39 -5.13
C LEU A 50 11.54 0.94 -3.66
N ASP A 51 10.92 1.65 -2.72
CA ASP A 51 11.00 1.30 -1.30
C ASP A 51 10.34 -0.06 -1.02
N SER A 52 9.13 -0.29 -1.56
CA SER A 52 8.45 -1.58 -1.42
C SER A 52 9.16 -2.72 -2.15
N TYR A 53 9.81 -2.42 -3.28
CA TYR A 53 10.63 -3.38 -4.01
C TYR A 53 11.85 -3.81 -3.19
N CYS A 54 12.61 -2.85 -2.66
CA CYS A 54 13.73 -3.12 -1.76
C CYS A 54 13.28 -3.85 -0.48
N GLY A 55 12.11 -3.49 0.04
CA GLY A 55 11.54 -4.15 1.22
C GLY A 55 11.22 -5.62 1.00
N ALA A 56 10.63 -5.95 -0.16
CA ALA A 56 10.38 -7.34 -0.54
C ALA A 56 11.70 -8.15 -0.64
N ILE A 57 12.72 -7.59 -1.31
CA ILE A 57 14.04 -8.22 -1.40
C ILE A 57 14.64 -8.44 -0.01
N LYS A 58 14.61 -7.42 0.87
CA LYS A 58 15.12 -7.55 2.24
C LYS A 58 14.45 -8.67 3.04
N LEU A 59 13.15 -8.86 2.87
CA LEU A 59 12.43 -9.97 3.50
C LEU A 59 12.89 -11.31 2.94
N LEU A 60 13.05 -11.44 1.63
CA LEU A 60 13.51 -12.64 0.95
C LEU A 60 14.95 -12.99 1.34
N GLU A 61 15.86 -12.02 1.38
CA GLU A 61 17.24 -12.19 1.89
C GLU A 61 17.27 -12.66 3.35
N ALA A 62 16.28 -12.25 4.16
CA ALA A 62 16.11 -12.72 5.52
C ALA A 62 15.46 -14.12 5.63
N GLY A 63 15.26 -14.81 4.50
CA GLY A 63 14.66 -16.14 4.44
C GLY A 63 13.15 -16.17 4.64
N ARG A 64 12.46 -15.01 4.57
CA ARG A 64 11.01 -14.92 4.73
C ARG A 64 10.29 -15.22 3.41
N SER A 65 9.06 -15.68 3.54
CA SER A 65 8.15 -15.94 2.41
C SER A 65 6.98 -14.94 2.46
N PRO A 66 7.15 -13.72 1.91
CA PRO A 66 6.15 -12.67 2.07
C PRO A 66 4.93 -12.86 1.17
N LEU A 67 3.75 -12.62 1.72
CA LEU A 67 2.57 -12.29 0.96
C LEU A 67 2.57 -10.79 0.64
N LEU A 68 2.74 -10.45 -0.62
CA LEU A 68 2.83 -9.08 -1.12
C LEU A 68 1.43 -8.57 -1.47
N ILE A 69 0.99 -7.49 -0.81
CA ILE A 69 -0.33 -6.88 -1.04
C ILE A 69 -0.17 -5.58 -1.82
N GLY A 70 -0.76 -5.52 -3.01
CA GLY A 70 -0.70 -4.34 -3.88
C GLY A 70 -2.07 -3.84 -4.32
N HIS A 71 -2.21 -2.53 -4.46
CA HIS A 71 -3.38 -1.91 -5.08
C HIS A 71 -3.11 -1.67 -6.56
N ASN A 72 -3.99 -2.19 -7.39
CA ASN A 72 -3.89 -2.07 -8.85
C ASN A 72 -4.63 -0.81 -9.32
N GLU A 73 -3.95 0.32 -9.32
CA GLU A 73 -4.53 1.59 -9.74
C GLU A 73 -4.75 1.62 -11.27
N TYR A 74 -3.90 0.94 -12.02
CA TYR A 74 -3.98 0.81 -13.47
C TYR A 74 -3.29 -0.47 -13.97
N PRO A 75 -3.66 -0.98 -15.17
CA PRO A 75 -3.21 -2.30 -15.65
C PRO A 75 -1.69 -2.48 -15.72
N LYS A 76 -0.93 -1.44 -16.11
CA LYS A 76 0.53 -1.51 -16.21
C LYS A 76 1.17 -1.72 -14.84
N LEU A 77 0.66 -1.06 -13.79
CA LEU A 77 1.18 -1.25 -12.43
C LEU A 77 0.97 -2.69 -11.96
N ARG A 78 -0.22 -3.24 -12.19
CA ARG A 78 -0.51 -4.63 -11.89
C ARG A 78 0.47 -5.59 -12.57
N TYR A 79 0.69 -5.40 -13.88
CA TYR A 79 1.63 -6.21 -14.64
C TYR A 79 3.04 -6.19 -14.03
N ILE A 80 3.52 -5.00 -13.64
CA ILE A 80 4.84 -4.83 -13.03
C ILE A 80 4.91 -5.51 -11.66
N GLN A 81 3.90 -5.36 -10.82
CA GLN A 81 3.83 -6.01 -9.50
C GLN A 81 3.84 -7.54 -9.63
N GLU A 82 3.06 -8.09 -10.56
CA GLU A 82 3.04 -9.52 -10.85
C GLU A 82 4.38 -10.01 -11.44
N LYS A 83 5.02 -9.21 -12.31
CA LYS A 83 6.35 -9.51 -12.85
C LYS A 83 7.38 -9.59 -11.73
N PHE A 84 7.43 -8.60 -10.85
CA PHE A 84 8.37 -8.61 -9.73
C PHE A 84 8.19 -9.82 -8.84
N CYS A 85 6.97 -10.24 -8.55
CA CYS A 85 6.74 -11.45 -7.77
C CYS A 85 7.29 -12.71 -8.45
N ARG A 86 7.17 -12.82 -9.78
CA ARG A 86 7.80 -13.92 -10.55
C ARG A 86 9.33 -13.85 -10.50
N ASP A 87 9.89 -12.67 -10.72
CA ASP A 87 11.34 -12.45 -10.66
C ASP A 87 11.90 -12.82 -9.27
N PHE A 88 11.18 -12.49 -8.20
CA PHE A 88 11.51 -12.88 -6.83
C PHE A 88 11.50 -14.41 -6.65
N SER A 89 10.48 -15.11 -7.16
CA SER A 89 10.39 -16.56 -7.07
C SER A 89 11.55 -17.26 -7.81
N GLU A 90 12.04 -16.66 -8.90
CA GLU A 90 13.21 -17.17 -9.64
C GLU A 90 14.52 -16.92 -8.89
N CYS A 91 14.69 -15.74 -8.28
CA CYS A 91 15.89 -15.38 -7.54
C CYS A 91 15.99 -16.09 -6.17
N TYR A 92 14.85 -16.43 -5.58
CA TYR A 92 14.73 -17.00 -4.24
C TYR A 92 13.90 -18.30 -4.27
N PRO A 93 14.42 -19.40 -4.82
CA PRO A 93 13.65 -20.62 -5.04
C PRO A 93 13.22 -21.34 -3.75
N ASN A 94 13.84 -21.04 -2.62
CA ASN A 94 13.50 -21.61 -1.32
C ASN A 94 12.41 -20.81 -0.59
N GLN A 95 12.12 -19.61 -1.02
CA GLN A 95 11.05 -18.76 -0.53
C GLN A 95 9.87 -18.81 -1.50
N HIS A 96 8.66 -18.62 -0.98
CA HIS A 96 7.44 -18.68 -1.76
C HIS A 96 6.69 -17.35 -1.70
N PRO A 97 7.24 -16.28 -2.34
CA PRO A 97 6.52 -15.00 -2.38
C PRO A 97 5.23 -15.16 -3.17
N VAL A 98 4.14 -14.67 -2.60
CA VAL A 98 2.82 -14.65 -3.25
C VAL A 98 2.40 -13.19 -3.41
N PHE A 99 1.78 -12.85 -4.54
CA PHE A 99 1.23 -11.51 -4.78
C PHE A 99 -0.29 -11.53 -4.84
N ILE A 100 -0.93 -10.67 -4.04
CA ILE A 100 -2.36 -10.38 -4.12
C ILE A 100 -2.53 -8.92 -4.51
N GLY A 101 -3.04 -8.70 -5.72
CA GLY A 101 -3.44 -7.38 -6.20
C GLY A 101 -4.94 -7.19 -6.07
N PHE A 102 -5.36 -6.03 -5.54
CA PHE A 102 -6.76 -5.65 -5.50
C PHE A 102 -6.98 -4.31 -6.16
N THR A 103 -8.20 -4.06 -6.62
CA THR A 103 -8.63 -2.78 -7.16
C THR A 103 -9.75 -2.25 -6.28
N ALA A 104 -9.58 -1.04 -5.76
CA ALA A 104 -10.61 -0.33 -5.05
C ALA A 104 -10.61 1.13 -5.53
N GLY A 105 -11.77 1.66 -5.80
CA GLY A 105 -11.95 3.03 -6.22
C GLY A 105 -13.29 3.54 -5.75
N ALA A 106 -13.32 4.77 -5.24
CA ALA A 106 -14.55 5.50 -5.00
C ALA A 106 -14.78 6.45 -6.17
N ARG A 107 -15.99 6.49 -6.68
CA ARG A 107 -16.40 7.58 -7.57
C ARG A 107 -16.69 8.79 -6.70
N ALA A 108 -16.14 9.94 -7.09
CA ALA A 108 -16.53 11.19 -6.45
C ALA A 108 -18.04 11.37 -6.60
N PRO A 109 -18.73 11.83 -5.55
CA PRO A 109 -20.14 12.13 -5.66
C PRO A 109 -20.35 13.25 -6.68
N THR A 110 -21.42 13.14 -7.47
CA THR A 110 -21.81 14.17 -8.44
C THR A 110 -22.65 15.27 -7.78
N ALA A 111 -23.20 14.98 -6.62
CA ALA A 111 -23.95 15.93 -5.80
C ALA A 111 -23.78 15.61 -4.32
N VAL A 112 -23.82 16.63 -3.49
CA VAL A 112 -23.85 16.53 -2.01
C VAL A 112 -25.02 17.38 -1.51
N SER A 113 -25.89 16.77 -0.70
CA SER A 113 -27.08 17.45 -0.13
C SER A 113 -27.97 18.14 -1.17
N GLY A 114 -28.05 17.58 -2.40
CA GLY A 114 -28.83 18.16 -3.49
C GLY A 114 -28.12 19.20 -4.34
N GLU A 115 -26.92 19.65 -3.93
CA GLU A 115 -26.09 20.55 -4.74
C GLU A 115 -25.18 19.77 -5.68
N ILE A 116 -25.17 20.13 -6.96
CA ILE A 116 -24.30 19.54 -7.98
C ILE A 116 -22.88 20.08 -7.76
N LEU A 117 -21.92 19.15 -7.61
CA LEU A 117 -20.51 19.51 -7.51
C LEU A 117 -19.94 19.84 -8.89
N ASN A 118 -19.42 21.06 -9.05
CA ASN A 118 -18.81 21.51 -10.30
C ASN A 118 -17.46 20.84 -10.60
N HIS A 119 -16.81 20.28 -9.57
CA HIS A 119 -15.57 19.54 -9.71
C HIS A 119 -15.43 18.50 -8.58
N SER A 120 -14.79 17.40 -8.90
CA SER A 120 -14.41 16.40 -7.92
C SER A 120 -13.01 16.73 -7.36
N GLU A 121 -12.81 16.55 -6.07
CA GLU A 121 -11.48 16.61 -5.49
C GLU A 121 -10.66 15.41 -5.97
N ASN A 122 -9.54 15.68 -6.65
CA ASN A 122 -8.59 14.63 -7.03
C ASN A 122 -7.59 14.44 -5.88
N THR A 123 -7.98 13.67 -4.88
CA THR A 123 -7.16 13.40 -3.69
C THR A 123 -6.84 11.92 -3.54
N SER A 124 -5.62 11.64 -3.08
CA SER A 124 -5.20 10.31 -2.64
C SER A 124 -5.12 10.18 -1.11
N ARG A 125 -5.70 11.15 -0.38
CA ARG A 125 -5.81 11.12 1.08
C ARG A 125 -6.53 9.83 1.51
N GLY A 126 -5.99 9.15 2.49
CA GLY A 126 -6.57 7.88 2.96
C GLY A 126 -6.26 6.62 2.12
N ARG A 127 -5.66 6.75 0.91
CA ARG A 127 -5.32 5.58 0.09
C ARG A 127 -4.40 4.60 0.83
N SER A 128 -3.43 5.11 1.55
CA SER A 128 -2.52 4.29 2.33
C SER A 128 -3.22 3.55 3.49
N LEU A 129 -4.27 4.13 4.07
CA LEU A 129 -5.13 3.43 5.04
C LEU A 129 -5.82 2.22 4.38
N LEU A 130 -6.33 2.37 3.17
CA LEU A 130 -6.94 1.27 2.43
C LEU A 130 -5.95 0.11 2.24
N PHE A 131 -4.69 0.42 1.91
CA PHE A 131 -3.63 -0.60 1.77
C PHE A 131 -3.34 -1.29 3.10
N LEU A 132 -3.23 -0.52 4.16
CA LEU A 132 -2.98 -1.04 5.49
C LEU A 132 -4.13 -1.91 5.99
N CYS A 133 -5.38 -1.48 5.78
CA CYS A 133 -6.56 -2.28 6.09
C CYS A 133 -6.60 -3.59 5.30
N ALA A 134 -6.27 -3.57 4.01
CA ALA A 134 -6.21 -4.78 3.21
C ALA A 134 -5.14 -5.76 3.73
N ALA A 135 -3.93 -5.25 4.02
CA ALA A 135 -2.84 -6.07 4.52
C ALA A 135 -3.15 -6.68 5.89
N ILE A 136 -3.67 -5.88 6.82
CA ILE A 136 -3.97 -6.34 8.18
C ILE A 136 -5.14 -7.35 8.19
N SER A 137 -6.13 -7.15 7.32
CA SER A 137 -7.24 -8.11 7.18
C SER A 137 -6.76 -9.46 6.68
N VAL A 138 -5.87 -9.47 5.69
CA VAL A 138 -5.27 -10.71 5.18
C VAL A 138 -4.38 -11.36 6.24
N ALA A 139 -3.54 -10.60 6.93
CA ALA A 139 -2.70 -11.12 8.01
C ALA A 139 -3.55 -11.74 9.14
N GLY A 140 -4.65 -11.09 9.54
CA GLY A 140 -5.57 -11.60 10.55
C GLY A 140 -6.25 -12.92 10.14
N ILE A 141 -6.55 -13.10 8.85
CA ILE A 141 -7.09 -14.37 8.32
C ILE A 141 -6.01 -15.46 8.30
N MET A 142 -4.75 -15.11 7.99
CA MET A 142 -3.64 -16.07 7.97
C MET A 142 -3.26 -16.55 9.37
N GLY A 143 -3.38 -15.69 10.38
CA GLY A 143 -3.11 -16.01 11.78
C GLY A 143 -2.64 -14.82 12.60
N THR A 144 -2.78 -14.91 13.91
CA THR A 144 -2.47 -13.81 14.84
C THR A 144 -0.98 -13.45 14.93
N ASN A 145 -0.09 -14.38 14.57
CA ASN A 145 1.35 -14.20 14.64
C ASN A 145 1.97 -13.71 13.31
N ILE A 146 1.16 -13.47 12.29
CA ILE A 146 1.63 -13.00 10.98
C ILE A 146 1.91 -11.50 11.05
N PRO A 147 3.18 -11.05 10.95
CA PRO A 147 3.51 -9.64 10.97
C PRO A 147 3.14 -8.96 9.64
N VAL A 148 2.79 -7.67 9.72
CA VAL A 148 2.54 -6.81 8.58
C VAL A 148 3.67 -5.80 8.46
N TYR A 149 4.33 -5.76 7.32
CA TYR A 149 5.42 -4.84 7.03
C TYR A 149 4.98 -3.70 6.11
N ILE A 150 5.44 -2.49 6.46
CA ILE A 150 5.25 -1.27 5.68
C ILE A 150 6.64 -0.77 5.30
N PRO A 151 7.21 -1.20 4.16
CA PRO A 151 8.57 -0.82 3.77
C PRO A 151 8.61 0.58 3.17
N GLU A 152 8.58 1.59 4.03
CA GLU A 152 8.61 3.00 3.65
C GLU A 152 9.79 3.70 4.31
N ASN A 153 10.52 4.55 3.57
CA ASN A 153 11.67 5.28 4.11
C ASN A 153 11.27 6.27 5.21
N GLY A 154 12.22 6.62 6.08
CA GLY A 154 11.97 7.44 7.26
C GLY A 154 11.43 8.84 6.96
N PHE A 155 11.77 9.44 5.82
CA PHE A 155 11.25 10.76 5.44
C PHE A 155 9.74 10.79 5.27
N ILE A 156 9.14 9.68 4.83
CA ILE A 156 7.68 9.55 4.71
C ILE A 156 7.02 9.60 6.08
N GLY A 157 7.64 8.98 7.09
CA GLY A 157 7.15 9.01 8.48
C GLY A 157 7.20 10.40 9.12
N ILE A 158 8.22 11.20 8.79
CA ILE A 158 8.38 12.57 9.33
C ILE A 158 7.39 13.56 8.70
N ASN A 159 6.90 13.27 7.48
CA ASN A 159 5.92 14.08 6.75
C ASN A 159 6.30 15.56 6.61
N VAL A 160 7.54 15.86 6.23
CA VAL A 160 7.98 17.22 5.95
C VAL A 160 7.38 17.68 4.61
N SER A 161 6.55 18.72 4.65
CA SER A 161 6.01 19.34 3.44
C SER A 161 7.11 20.14 2.72
N LEU A 162 7.72 19.54 1.71
CA LEU A 162 8.78 20.20 0.92
C LEU A 162 8.25 21.28 -0.04
N THR A 163 6.94 21.34 -0.27
CA THR A 163 6.28 22.34 -1.14
C THR A 163 4.95 22.77 -0.57
N ASN A 164 4.54 24.03 -0.89
CA ASN A 164 3.26 24.59 -0.44
C ASN A 164 2.05 23.79 -0.94
N CYS A 165 2.14 23.17 -2.12
CA CYS A 165 1.08 22.31 -2.66
C CYS A 165 0.92 20.99 -1.89
N ARG A 166 1.89 20.59 -1.08
CA ARG A 166 1.81 19.40 -0.23
C ARG A 166 1.38 19.68 1.20
N LYS A 167 1.16 20.93 1.59
CA LYS A 167 0.71 21.29 2.93
C LYS A 167 -0.68 20.71 3.30
N GLY A 168 -1.52 20.38 2.32
CA GLY A 168 -2.80 19.69 2.52
C GLY A 168 -2.80 18.21 2.11
N SER A 169 -1.74 17.72 1.48
CA SER A 169 -1.65 16.36 0.94
C SER A 169 -1.08 15.42 2.01
N CYS A 170 -1.97 14.76 2.73
CA CYS A 170 -1.62 13.90 3.86
C CYS A 170 -1.28 12.46 3.47
N SER A 171 -0.88 12.19 2.23
CA SER A 171 -0.56 10.84 1.75
C SER A 171 0.63 10.18 2.46
N THR A 172 1.43 10.97 3.18
CA THR A 172 2.66 10.51 3.85
C THR A 172 2.49 10.22 5.34
N ARG A 173 1.36 10.57 5.97
CA ARG A 173 1.15 10.35 7.41
C ARG A 173 0.89 8.91 7.82
N THR A 174 0.70 8.00 6.88
CA THR A 174 0.36 6.60 7.17
C THR A 174 1.46 5.86 7.95
N THR A 175 2.72 6.26 7.77
CA THR A 175 3.86 5.68 8.52
C THR A 175 4.27 6.52 9.72
N HIS A 176 3.56 7.61 10.00
CA HIS A 176 3.80 8.41 11.19
C HIS A 176 3.54 7.60 12.46
N PRO A 177 4.45 7.59 13.46
CA PRO A 177 4.31 6.76 14.67
C PRO A 177 2.95 6.92 15.37
N TYR A 178 2.47 8.15 15.50
CA TYR A 178 1.16 8.42 16.09
C TYR A 178 0.02 7.67 15.35
N PHE A 179 0.05 7.68 14.00
CA PHE A 179 -0.97 7.00 13.21
C PHE A 179 -0.88 5.48 13.35
N ILE A 180 0.33 4.92 13.24
CA ILE A 180 0.55 3.46 13.35
C ILE A 180 0.15 2.95 14.73
N THR A 181 0.52 3.67 15.81
CA THR A 181 0.15 3.29 17.18
C THR A 181 -1.36 3.33 17.37
N GLY A 182 -2.01 4.43 17.02
CA GLY A 182 -3.47 4.56 17.15
C GLY A 182 -4.23 3.55 16.27
N PHE A 183 -3.75 3.26 15.07
CA PHE A 183 -4.33 2.22 14.22
C PHE A 183 -4.17 0.84 14.85
N ALA A 184 -2.99 0.49 15.39
CA ALA A 184 -2.75 -0.77 16.06
C ALA A 184 -3.64 -0.96 17.31
N GLU A 185 -3.90 0.12 18.06
CA GLU A 185 -4.84 0.10 19.18
C GLU A 185 -6.27 -0.21 18.72
N ILE A 186 -6.75 0.49 17.69
CA ILE A 186 -8.11 0.30 17.16
C ILE A 186 -8.31 -1.11 16.60
N ILE A 187 -7.36 -1.66 15.85
CA ILE A 187 -7.50 -3.01 15.30
C ILE A 187 -7.47 -4.09 16.40
N ARG A 188 -6.74 -3.84 17.50
CA ARG A 188 -6.73 -4.73 18.65
C ARG A 188 -8.10 -4.79 19.35
N GLU A 189 -8.83 -3.68 19.42
CA GLU A 189 -10.19 -3.64 19.97
C GLU A 189 -11.17 -4.50 19.15
N VAL A 190 -10.94 -4.68 17.85
CA VAL A 190 -11.74 -5.57 17.00
C VAL A 190 -11.16 -6.99 16.89
N GLY A 191 -10.19 -7.34 17.76
CA GLY A 191 -9.66 -8.70 17.88
C GLY A 191 -8.50 -9.03 16.93
N ILE A 192 -7.89 -8.04 16.27
CA ILE A 192 -6.73 -8.24 15.40
C ILE A 192 -5.47 -7.80 16.15
N SER A 193 -4.61 -8.75 16.48
CA SER A 193 -3.39 -8.52 17.27
C SER A 193 -2.08 -8.56 16.44
N ASN A 194 -2.19 -8.65 15.14
CA ASN A 194 -1.03 -8.72 14.24
C ASN A 194 -0.12 -7.50 14.39
N THR A 195 1.18 -7.72 14.47
CA THR A 195 2.17 -6.66 14.61
C THR A 195 2.35 -5.90 13.30
N ILE A 196 2.38 -4.57 13.36
CA ILE A 196 2.68 -3.70 12.23
C ILE A 196 4.08 -3.12 12.42
N CYS A 197 4.95 -3.29 11.41
CA CYS A 197 6.35 -2.89 11.50
C CYS A 197 6.82 -2.17 10.23
N ASN A 198 7.51 -1.05 10.41
CA ASN A 198 8.30 -0.42 9.36
C ASN A 198 9.79 -0.56 9.69
N PHE A 199 10.46 -1.51 9.05
CA PHE A 199 11.88 -1.75 9.27
C PHE A 199 12.79 -0.73 8.57
N PHE A 200 12.23 0.18 7.76
CA PHE A 200 12.92 1.30 7.12
C PHE A 200 12.65 2.65 7.77
N ALA A 201 11.99 2.67 8.92
CA ALA A 201 11.57 3.91 9.60
C ALA A 201 12.70 4.91 9.89
N TYR A 202 13.94 4.42 10.00
CA TYR A 202 15.12 5.23 10.28
C TYR A 202 16.11 5.29 9.10
N ASN A 203 15.73 4.78 7.93
CA ASN A 203 16.59 4.73 6.77
C ASN A 203 16.18 5.77 5.73
N THR A 204 17.18 6.37 5.11
CA THR A 204 17.00 7.15 3.89
C THR A 204 16.79 6.22 2.70
N LYS A 205 16.22 6.75 1.60
CA LYS A 205 16.06 5.99 0.36
C LYS A 205 17.40 5.45 -0.17
N ARG A 206 18.49 6.20 0.00
CA ARG A 206 19.84 5.77 -0.39
C ARG A 206 20.28 4.53 0.40
N GLU A 207 20.13 4.56 1.73
CA GLU A 207 20.50 3.44 2.59
C GLU A 207 19.68 2.20 2.27
N ILE A 208 18.37 2.35 2.01
CA ILE A 208 17.49 1.27 1.59
C ILE A 208 18.02 0.60 0.32
N VAL A 209 18.36 1.39 -0.69
CA VAL A 209 18.93 0.87 -1.95
C VAL A 209 20.27 0.17 -1.68
N GLN A 210 21.17 0.77 -0.89
CA GLN A 210 22.47 0.18 -0.56
C GLN A 210 22.36 -1.19 0.10
N MET A 211 21.30 -1.44 0.90
CA MET A 211 21.07 -2.72 1.57
C MET A 211 20.85 -3.88 0.59
N VAL A 212 20.29 -3.62 -0.59
CA VAL A 212 19.88 -4.67 -1.53
C VAL A 212 20.50 -4.55 -2.92
N SER A 213 21.24 -3.48 -3.21
CA SER A 213 21.80 -3.20 -4.54
C SER A 213 22.80 -4.26 -5.04
N HIS A 214 23.32 -5.09 -4.15
CA HIS A 214 24.23 -6.19 -4.47
C HIS A 214 23.51 -7.47 -4.94
N THR A 215 22.18 -7.52 -4.83
CA THR A 215 21.39 -8.72 -5.16
C THR A 215 20.99 -8.77 -6.64
N ASP A 216 20.94 -9.98 -7.20
CA ASP A 216 20.45 -10.19 -8.57
C ASP A 216 19.00 -9.73 -8.74
N ALA A 217 18.17 -9.96 -7.72
CA ALA A 217 16.78 -9.51 -7.71
C ALA A 217 16.68 -7.98 -7.89
N PHE A 218 17.51 -7.21 -7.17
CA PHE A 218 17.52 -5.76 -7.33
C PHE A 218 17.90 -5.35 -8.75
N MET A 219 18.97 -5.93 -9.30
CA MET A 219 19.47 -5.61 -10.63
C MET A 219 18.48 -5.92 -11.75
N ARG A 220 17.63 -6.93 -11.58
CA ARG A 220 16.60 -7.29 -12.55
C ARG A 220 15.47 -6.27 -12.69
N GLY A 221 15.06 -5.62 -11.60
CA GLY A 221 13.81 -4.88 -11.60
C GLY A 221 13.85 -3.42 -11.15
N TYR A 222 14.95 -2.92 -10.58
CA TYR A 222 14.94 -1.57 -9.99
C TYR A 222 14.58 -0.45 -10.99
N LYS A 223 14.95 -0.60 -12.26
CA LYS A 223 14.65 0.36 -13.34
C LYS A 223 13.17 0.39 -13.72
N GLU A 224 12.42 -0.67 -13.39
CA GLU A 224 10.99 -0.77 -13.70
C GLU A 224 10.11 -0.33 -12.54
N THR A 225 10.71 0.01 -11.38
CA THR A 225 9.94 0.47 -10.21
C THR A 225 9.24 1.78 -10.49
N ILE A 226 8.01 1.94 -10.00
CA ILE A 226 7.19 3.14 -10.19
C ILE A 226 6.93 3.78 -8.84
N SER A 227 7.75 4.78 -8.47
CA SER A 227 7.60 5.49 -7.19
C SER A 227 6.59 6.64 -7.25
N CYS A 228 6.13 7.04 -8.44
CA CYS A 228 5.14 8.09 -8.59
C CYS A 228 3.73 7.50 -8.69
N SER A 229 2.86 7.85 -7.74
CA SER A 229 1.45 7.42 -7.76
C SER A 229 0.64 8.05 -8.89
N HIS A 230 1.16 9.11 -9.52
CA HIS A 230 0.53 9.81 -10.63
C HIS A 230 1.49 9.94 -11.82
N PRO A 231 1.86 8.81 -12.47
CA PRO A 231 2.68 8.87 -13.68
C PRO A 231 1.96 9.56 -14.85
N CYS A 232 0.76 10.08 -14.60
CA CYS A 232 -0.17 10.66 -15.57
C CYS A 232 0.16 12.11 -15.95
N VAL A 233 1.24 12.70 -15.47
CA VAL A 233 1.71 14.03 -15.98
C VAL A 233 1.87 13.99 -17.50
N ALA A 234 2.19 12.85 -18.08
CA ALA A 234 2.21 12.65 -19.53
C ALA A 234 0.84 12.80 -20.22
N ARG A 235 -0.29 12.71 -19.48
CA ARG A 235 -1.63 12.98 -20.05
C ARG A 235 -1.86 14.43 -20.40
N TYR A 236 -1.12 15.34 -19.76
CA TYR A 236 -1.23 16.78 -19.97
C TYR A 236 -0.17 17.35 -20.90
N SER A 237 0.89 16.58 -21.20
CA SER A 237 1.83 16.97 -22.22
C SER A 237 1.27 16.57 -23.60
N LYS A 238 1.01 17.57 -24.47
CA LYS A 238 0.62 17.37 -25.86
C LYS A 238 1.74 16.68 -26.71
N ARG A 239 2.86 16.34 -26.12
CA ARG A 239 3.98 15.61 -26.72
C ARG A 239 3.99 14.18 -26.20
N GLY A 240 3.66 13.27 -27.11
CA GLY A 240 3.45 11.85 -26.83
C GLY A 240 4.68 11.03 -26.47
N SER A 241 5.42 11.38 -25.45
CA SER A 241 6.34 10.42 -24.84
C SER A 241 5.53 9.52 -23.88
N ARG A 242 5.34 8.28 -24.28
CA ARG A 242 4.72 7.22 -23.47
C ARG A 242 5.67 6.65 -22.42
N GLU A 243 6.75 7.29 -22.12
CA GLU A 243 7.70 6.86 -21.11
C GLU A 243 7.28 7.40 -19.77
N PHE A 244 7.03 6.49 -18.83
CA PHE A 244 6.83 6.85 -17.43
C PHE A 244 8.18 7.32 -16.86
N PRO A 245 8.19 8.33 -15.99
CA PRO A 245 9.40 8.66 -15.27
C PRO A 245 9.86 7.42 -14.51
N VAL A 246 10.98 6.88 -14.92
CA VAL A 246 11.69 5.82 -14.20
C VAL A 246 12.53 6.54 -13.16
N ASN A 247 12.50 6.07 -11.91
CA ASN A 247 13.32 6.63 -10.84
C ASN A 247 14.80 6.26 -10.99
#